data_d2af7a53948459ef2be17d51130fb201
#
_entry.id   d2af7a53948459ef2be17d51130fb201
#
_cell.length_a   1.000
_cell.length_b   1.000
_cell.length_c   1.000
_cell.angle_alpha   90.00
_cell.angle_beta   90.00
_cell.angle_gamma   90.00
#
_symmetry.space_group_name_H-M   'P 1'
#
loop_
_entity.id
_entity.type
_entity.pdbx_description
1 polymer ?
#
loop_
_entity_poly.entity_id
_entity_poly.type
_entity_poly.pdbx_seq_one_letter_code
_entity_poly.pdbx_strand_id
1 'polypeptide(L)'
;EQFTTGTVDFGASDTAMKDEEIKKVKQGVIMLPMTAGNIVLAYHFPNAKSGLQLSRQALADIFLGKVKTWNDPAIAKLNPGVDLPDSPITVIHRSEGSGTTDVFTKFLSKISPEWKEQVGEGKAVSWVVGLGGKGNAGVAAQIQQIDGAIGYVEYVYAREAKIPIAKLENKAGKYIEPTTESATKALDTAKLPENLRVFI
;
A
#
# COMPACT_ATOMS: atom_id res chain seq x y z
N GLU A 1 -7.19 14.19 -12.73
CA GLU A 1 -7.03 15.57 -13.25
C GLU A 1 -7.62 15.69 -14.67
N GLN A 2 -7.20 14.89 -15.66
CA GLN A 2 -7.71 14.95 -17.04
C GLN A 2 -9.23 14.79 -17.14
N PHE A 3 -9.83 13.88 -16.35
CA PHE A 3 -11.29 13.74 -16.26
C PHE A 3 -11.95 14.99 -15.68
N THR A 4 -11.37 15.60 -14.65
CA THR A 4 -11.91 16.80 -14.01
C THR A 4 -11.88 18.01 -14.95
N THR A 5 -10.90 18.09 -15.84
CA THR A 5 -10.79 19.15 -16.85
C THR A 5 -11.56 18.88 -18.15
N GLY A 6 -12.19 17.69 -18.27
CA GLY A 6 -12.92 17.30 -19.48
C GLY A 6 -12.03 16.93 -20.67
N THR A 7 -10.76 16.57 -20.42
CA THR A 7 -9.82 16.14 -21.46
C THR A 7 -10.08 14.69 -21.88
N VAL A 8 -10.71 13.90 -21.00
CA VAL A 8 -11.12 12.50 -21.24
C VAL A 8 -12.54 12.28 -20.72
N ASP A 9 -13.26 11.34 -21.34
CA ASP A 9 -14.66 11.03 -21.02
C ASP A 9 -14.80 10.14 -19.77
N PHE A 10 -13.79 9.34 -19.42
CA PHE A 10 -13.78 8.49 -18.24
C PHE A 10 -12.37 8.34 -17.65
N GLY A 11 -12.31 7.88 -16.42
CA GLY A 11 -11.06 7.57 -15.72
C GLY A 11 -11.23 6.43 -14.74
N ALA A 12 -10.16 5.71 -14.43
CA ALA A 12 -10.12 4.71 -13.38
C ALA A 12 -9.33 5.23 -12.17
N SER A 13 -9.75 4.83 -10.98
CA SER A 13 -9.09 5.20 -9.72
C SER A 13 -9.39 4.15 -8.66
N ASP A 14 -8.41 3.88 -7.80
CA ASP A 14 -8.56 2.99 -6.62
C ASP A 14 -9.31 3.66 -5.47
N THR A 15 -9.57 4.96 -5.59
CA THR A 15 -10.32 5.72 -4.58
C THR A 15 -11.43 6.53 -5.22
N ALA A 16 -12.57 6.65 -4.54
CA ALA A 16 -13.66 7.50 -4.97
C ALA A 16 -13.25 8.98 -4.98
N MET A 17 -13.84 9.76 -5.88
CA MET A 17 -13.66 11.21 -5.91
C MET A 17 -14.29 11.85 -4.68
N LYS A 18 -13.60 12.84 -4.10
CA LYS A 18 -14.12 13.67 -3.02
C LYS A 18 -15.14 14.68 -3.56
N ASP A 19 -15.99 15.22 -2.68
CA ASP A 19 -17.01 16.20 -3.07
C ASP A 19 -16.42 17.45 -3.75
N GLU A 20 -15.25 17.90 -3.28
CA GLU A 20 -14.55 19.04 -3.88
C GLU A 20 -14.01 18.73 -5.29
N GLU A 21 -13.67 17.47 -5.57
CA GLU A 21 -13.24 17.03 -6.91
C GLU A 21 -14.45 16.93 -7.85
N ILE A 22 -15.57 16.37 -7.35
CA ILE A 22 -16.82 16.23 -8.12
C ILE A 22 -17.37 17.60 -8.55
N LYS A 23 -17.38 18.57 -7.65
CA LYS A 23 -17.85 19.95 -7.95
C LYS A 23 -17.11 20.62 -9.10
N LYS A 24 -15.88 20.17 -9.41
CA LYS A 24 -15.09 20.69 -10.52
C LYS A 24 -15.45 20.09 -11.88
N VAL A 25 -16.26 19.02 -11.92
CA VAL A 25 -16.66 18.34 -13.15
C VAL A 25 -17.98 18.92 -13.64
N LYS A 26 -17.93 19.73 -14.69
CA LYS A 26 -19.12 20.48 -15.20
C LYS A 26 -20.27 19.58 -15.63
N GLN A 27 -19.99 18.42 -16.24
CA GLN A 27 -20.99 17.46 -16.73
C GLN A 27 -21.51 16.50 -15.64
N GLY A 28 -21.04 16.63 -14.39
CA GLY A 28 -21.33 15.69 -13.33
C GLY A 28 -20.45 14.44 -13.36
N VAL A 29 -20.61 13.58 -12.36
CA VAL A 29 -19.82 12.35 -12.20
C VAL A 29 -20.74 11.20 -11.81
N ILE A 30 -20.58 10.08 -12.48
CA ILE A 30 -21.09 8.78 -12.03
C ILE A 30 -19.88 7.90 -11.68
N MET A 31 -19.87 7.33 -10.48
CA MET A 31 -18.83 6.41 -10.06
C MET A 31 -19.37 4.99 -10.03
N LEU A 32 -18.70 4.10 -10.75
CA LEU A 32 -19.07 2.70 -10.84
C LEU A 32 -17.96 1.84 -10.23
N PRO A 33 -18.20 1.09 -9.13
CA PRO A 33 -17.25 0.11 -8.61
C PRO A 33 -17.18 -1.05 -9.60
N MET A 34 -16.05 -1.19 -10.30
CA MET A 34 -15.86 -2.22 -11.33
C MET A 34 -15.13 -3.45 -10.78
N THR A 35 -14.22 -3.24 -9.85
CA THR A 35 -13.42 -4.29 -9.22
C THR A 35 -12.87 -3.81 -7.89
N ALA A 36 -12.38 -4.74 -7.08
CA ALA A 36 -11.64 -4.44 -5.87
C ALA A 36 -10.33 -5.23 -5.86
N GLY A 37 -9.27 -4.60 -5.42
CA GLY A 37 -7.95 -5.20 -5.29
C GLY A 37 -7.38 -5.04 -3.88
N ASN A 38 -6.34 -5.82 -3.58
CA ASN A 38 -5.58 -5.69 -2.35
C ASN A 38 -4.32 -4.88 -2.59
N ILE A 39 -3.98 -4.00 -1.66
CA ILE A 39 -2.65 -3.44 -1.56
C ILE A 39 -1.85 -4.33 -0.62
N VAL A 40 -0.68 -4.75 -1.05
CA VAL A 40 0.20 -5.66 -0.32
C VAL A 40 1.57 -5.04 -0.11
N LEU A 41 2.28 -5.49 0.92
CA LEU A 41 3.69 -5.19 1.14
C LEU A 41 4.52 -6.26 0.44
N ALA A 42 5.13 -5.89 -0.67
CA ALA A 42 6.08 -6.70 -1.42
C ALA A 42 7.51 -6.36 -0.98
N TYR A 43 8.39 -7.34 -0.91
CA TYR A 43 9.77 -7.15 -0.45
C TYR A 43 10.75 -8.07 -1.18
N HIS A 44 12.00 -7.70 -1.16
CA HIS A 44 13.07 -8.49 -1.77
C HIS A 44 14.36 -8.43 -0.94
N PHE A 45 14.93 -9.59 -0.65
CA PHE A 45 16.29 -9.81 -0.20
C PHE A 45 16.70 -11.24 -0.59
N PRO A 46 18.00 -11.60 -0.59
CA PRO A 46 18.44 -12.93 -0.98
C PRO A 46 17.72 -14.03 -0.20
N ASN A 47 17.21 -15.04 -0.92
CA ASN A 47 16.43 -16.16 -0.38
C ASN A 47 15.10 -15.81 0.30
N ALA A 48 14.60 -14.58 0.12
CA ALA A 48 13.31 -14.15 0.67
C ALA A 48 12.17 -15.06 0.22
N LYS A 49 11.32 -15.46 1.15
CA LYS A 49 10.09 -16.24 0.90
C LYS A 49 8.89 -15.43 1.36
N SER A 50 7.75 -15.59 0.71
CA SER A 50 6.50 -14.97 1.16
C SER A 50 6.12 -15.39 2.57
N GLY A 51 5.44 -14.48 3.28
CA GLY A 51 4.89 -14.76 4.60
C GLY A 51 5.64 -14.16 5.78
N LEU A 52 6.63 -13.28 5.51
CA LEU A 52 7.28 -12.48 6.56
C LEU A 52 6.21 -11.71 7.35
N GLN A 53 6.22 -11.83 8.67
CA GLN A 53 5.27 -11.15 9.54
C GLN A 53 5.76 -9.75 9.89
N LEU A 54 4.91 -8.75 9.66
CA LEU A 54 5.15 -7.37 10.06
C LEU A 54 4.03 -6.89 10.97
N SER A 55 4.39 -6.45 12.19
CA SER A 55 3.43 -5.78 13.05
C SER A 55 3.07 -4.41 12.48
N ARG A 56 1.94 -3.86 12.93
CA ARG A 56 1.52 -2.50 12.56
C ARG A 56 2.58 -1.46 12.92
N GLN A 57 3.22 -1.62 14.09
CA GLN A 57 4.29 -0.72 14.52
C GLN A 57 5.53 -0.86 13.64
N ALA A 58 6.02 -2.09 13.40
CA ALA A 58 7.19 -2.33 12.56
C ALA A 58 6.99 -1.77 11.14
N LEU A 59 5.80 -1.94 10.57
CA LEU A 59 5.46 -1.38 9.27
C LEU A 59 5.57 0.15 9.26
N ALA A 60 4.94 0.83 10.22
CA ALA A 60 5.01 2.28 10.31
C ALA A 60 6.47 2.76 10.51
N ASP A 61 7.23 2.09 11.37
CA ASP A 61 8.62 2.45 11.67
C ASP A 61 9.57 2.23 10.48
N ILE A 62 9.30 1.23 9.62
CA ILE A 62 10.03 1.07 8.35
C ILE A 62 9.81 2.29 7.45
N PHE A 63 8.55 2.71 7.24
CA PHE A 63 8.24 3.84 6.36
C PHE A 63 8.59 5.21 6.98
N LEU A 64 8.74 5.29 8.30
CA LEU A 64 9.31 6.44 9.02
C LEU A 64 10.86 6.44 9.04
N GLY A 65 11.51 5.39 8.50
CA GLY A 65 12.97 5.27 8.48
C GLY A 65 13.60 4.98 9.84
N LYS A 66 12.83 4.49 10.82
CA LYS A 66 13.30 4.11 12.15
C LYS A 66 13.87 2.70 12.17
N VAL A 67 13.17 1.75 11.58
CA VAL A 67 13.65 0.39 11.33
C VAL A 67 14.43 0.42 10.03
N LYS A 68 15.74 0.23 10.09
CA LYS A 68 16.66 0.47 8.97
C LYS A 68 17.25 -0.78 8.35
N THR A 69 17.20 -1.92 9.05
CA THR A 69 17.77 -3.20 8.59
C THR A 69 16.75 -4.33 8.74
N TRP A 70 16.90 -5.36 7.92
CA TRP A 70 15.97 -6.49 7.93
C TRP A 70 16.07 -7.33 9.22
N ASN A 71 17.27 -7.43 9.80
CA ASN A 71 17.51 -8.14 11.07
C ASN A 71 17.17 -7.32 12.32
N ASP A 72 16.56 -6.14 12.16
CA ASP A 72 16.11 -5.34 13.32
C ASP A 72 15.23 -6.18 14.25
N PRO A 73 15.41 -6.06 15.58
CA PRO A 73 14.62 -6.79 16.57
C PRO A 73 13.11 -6.64 16.42
N ALA A 74 12.61 -5.52 15.87
CA ALA A 74 11.20 -5.30 15.59
C ALA A 74 10.64 -6.24 14.52
N ILE A 75 11.50 -6.75 13.62
CA ILE A 75 11.15 -7.72 12.59
C ILE A 75 11.54 -9.13 13.05
N ALA A 76 12.76 -9.30 13.53
CA ALA A 76 13.32 -10.60 13.86
C ALA A 76 12.49 -11.38 14.90
N LYS A 77 11.99 -10.72 15.94
CA LYS A 77 11.16 -11.33 16.99
C LYS A 77 9.85 -11.92 16.45
N LEU A 78 9.33 -11.39 15.37
CA LEU A 78 8.08 -11.83 14.74
C LEU A 78 8.29 -13.00 13.77
N ASN A 79 9.56 -13.25 13.39
CA ASN A 79 9.93 -14.20 12.34
C ASN A 79 10.98 -15.20 12.81
N PRO A 80 10.74 -15.96 13.89
CA PRO A 80 11.70 -16.93 14.40
C PRO A 80 12.00 -17.98 13.31
N GLY A 81 13.30 -18.24 13.11
CA GLY A 81 13.79 -19.22 12.12
C GLY A 81 13.85 -18.70 10.67
N VAL A 82 13.52 -17.44 10.44
CA VAL A 82 13.77 -16.78 9.14
C VAL A 82 15.18 -16.17 9.20
N ASP A 83 15.99 -16.49 8.18
CA ASP A 83 17.32 -15.91 7.99
C ASP A 83 17.17 -14.49 7.44
N LEU A 84 17.12 -13.50 8.33
CA LEU A 84 16.99 -12.09 7.99
C LEU A 84 18.38 -11.48 7.80
N PRO A 85 18.67 -10.88 6.62
CA PRO A 85 19.99 -10.34 6.35
C PRO A 85 20.29 -9.08 7.19
N ASP A 86 21.54 -8.89 7.56
CA ASP A 86 22.03 -7.62 8.06
C ASP A 86 22.28 -6.65 6.90
N SER A 87 21.20 -6.25 6.27
CA SER A 87 21.23 -5.33 5.13
C SER A 87 20.21 -4.21 5.29
N PRO A 88 20.50 -3.03 4.72
CA PRO A 88 19.59 -1.89 4.79
C PRO A 88 18.23 -2.21 4.15
N ILE A 89 17.17 -1.64 4.72
CA ILE A 89 15.85 -1.61 4.10
C ILE A 89 15.76 -0.40 3.18
N THR A 90 15.44 -0.64 1.90
CA THR A 90 15.16 0.40 0.92
C THR A 90 13.65 0.47 0.66
N VAL A 91 13.01 1.53 1.12
CA VAL A 91 11.57 1.75 0.88
C VAL A 91 11.33 2.18 -0.57
N ILE A 92 10.37 1.56 -1.24
CA ILE A 92 9.93 1.94 -2.59
C ILE A 92 8.49 2.43 -2.51
N HIS A 93 8.25 3.64 -3.00
CA HIS A 93 6.93 4.28 -3.00
C HIS A 93 6.54 4.79 -4.39
N ARG A 94 5.33 5.25 -4.59
CA ARG A 94 4.89 5.88 -5.84
C ARG A 94 5.52 7.25 -6.02
N SER A 95 5.97 7.55 -7.22
CA SER A 95 6.57 8.84 -7.58
C SER A 95 5.55 9.90 -8.00
N GLU A 96 4.30 9.48 -8.32
CA GLU A 96 3.20 10.33 -8.75
C GLU A 96 2.00 10.22 -7.82
N GLY A 97 1.01 11.10 -7.99
CA GLY A 97 -0.27 11.00 -7.27
C GLY A 97 -1.00 9.70 -7.60
N SER A 98 -1.38 8.93 -6.58
CA SER A 98 -1.88 7.56 -6.73
C SER A 98 -3.00 7.24 -5.75
N GLY A 99 -4.04 6.56 -6.21
CA GLY A 99 -5.08 5.96 -5.36
C GLY A 99 -4.52 4.90 -4.42
N THR A 100 -3.56 4.09 -4.89
CA THR A 100 -2.85 3.10 -4.07
C THR A 100 -2.11 3.77 -2.90
N THR A 101 -1.45 4.91 -3.15
CA THR A 101 -0.80 5.72 -2.11
C THR A 101 -1.82 6.28 -1.12
N ASP A 102 -2.96 6.78 -1.59
CA ASP A 102 -4.02 7.32 -0.72
C ASP A 102 -4.53 6.27 0.27
N VAL A 103 -4.85 5.07 -0.20
CA VAL A 103 -5.29 3.95 0.65
C VAL A 103 -4.20 3.51 1.63
N PHE A 104 -2.97 3.35 1.15
CA PHE A 104 -1.85 2.92 1.99
C PHE A 104 -1.50 3.94 3.08
N THR A 105 -1.44 5.23 2.75
CA THR A 105 -1.13 6.28 3.73
C THR A 105 -2.26 6.51 4.73
N LYS A 106 -3.52 6.32 4.33
CA LYS A 106 -4.66 6.25 5.26
C LYS A 106 -4.52 5.11 6.25
N PHE A 107 -4.11 3.93 5.78
CA PHE A 107 -3.85 2.81 6.67
C PHE A 107 -2.73 3.13 7.65
N LEU A 108 -1.60 3.68 7.20
CA LEU A 108 -0.49 4.09 8.07
C LEU A 108 -0.94 5.14 9.10
N SER A 109 -1.76 6.12 8.70
CA SER A 109 -2.32 7.14 9.62
C SER A 109 -3.27 6.55 10.67
N LYS A 110 -3.97 5.45 10.33
CA LYS A 110 -4.84 4.74 11.29
C LYS A 110 -4.06 3.92 12.32
N ILE A 111 -2.88 3.40 11.97
CA ILE A 111 -2.09 2.51 12.83
C ILE A 111 -0.97 3.21 13.57
N SER A 112 -0.55 4.40 13.15
CA SER A 112 0.54 5.18 13.74
C SER A 112 0.16 6.65 13.87
N PRO A 113 -0.04 7.14 15.12
CA PRO A 113 -0.24 8.57 15.38
C PRO A 113 0.93 9.43 14.89
N GLU A 114 2.15 8.92 15.02
CA GLU A 114 3.36 9.61 14.57
C GLU A 114 3.40 9.76 13.05
N TRP A 115 3.08 8.70 12.30
CA TRP A 115 2.92 8.81 10.85
C TRP A 115 1.89 9.88 10.48
N LYS A 116 0.73 9.86 11.15
CA LYS A 116 -0.35 10.80 10.91
C LYS A 116 0.09 12.25 11.12
N GLU A 117 0.90 12.51 12.14
CA GLU A 117 1.41 13.84 12.47
C GLU A 117 2.51 14.30 11.50
N GLN A 118 3.47 13.42 11.19
CA GLN A 118 4.65 13.79 10.40
C GLN A 118 4.40 13.78 8.89
N VAL A 119 3.61 12.85 8.39
CA VAL A 119 3.42 12.60 6.94
C VAL A 119 1.97 12.79 6.51
N GLY A 120 1.03 12.25 7.30
CA GLY A 120 -0.39 12.29 6.98
C GLY A 120 -0.82 11.28 5.91
N GLU A 121 -1.87 11.64 5.16
CA GLU A 121 -2.50 10.78 4.16
C GLU A 121 -2.84 11.55 2.89
N GLY A 122 -2.84 10.88 1.75
CA GLY A 122 -3.22 11.47 0.46
C GLY A 122 -2.70 10.71 -0.74
N LYS A 123 -3.13 11.14 -1.92
CA LYS A 123 -2.66 10.60 -3.21
C LYS A 123 -1.16 10.87 -3.45
N ALA A 124 -0.62 11.89 -2.81
CA ALA A 124 0.79 12.26 -2.77
C ALA A 124 1.11 12.80 -1.37
N VAL A 125 2.21 12.36 -0.79
CA VAL A 125 2.70 12.79 0.51
C VAL A 125 4.21 13.09 0.45
N SER A 126 4.72 13.80 1.45
CA SER A 126 6.17 14.01 1.60
C SER A 126 6.78 12.79 2.30
N TRP A 127 7.31 11.86 1.52
CA TRP A 127 7.94 10.65 2.05
C TRP A 127 9.19 10.98 2.86
N VAL A 128 9.32 10.33 4.03
CA VAL A 128 10.49 10.52 4.92
C VAL A 128 11.73 9.83 4.36
N VAL A 129 11.53 8.64 3.77
CA VAL A 129 12.57 7.80 3.19
C VAL A 129 12.05 7.13 1.91
N GLY A 130 12.96 6.65 1.08
CA GLY A 130 12.64 5.78 -0.03
C GLY A 130 12.93 6.35 -1.41
N LEU A 131 12.64 5.52 -2.41
CA LEU A 131 12.81 5.82 -3.83
C LEU A 131 11.45 5.77 -4.53
N GLY A 132 11.25 6.67 -5.49
CA GLY A 132 10.01 6.74 -6.25
C GLY A 132 9.99 5.79 -7.45
N GLY A 133 8.93 4.97 -7.56
CA GLY A 133 8.64 4.14 -8.73
C GLY A 133 7.37 4.60 -9.44
N LYS A 134 7.37 4.64 -10.78
CA LYS A 134 6.22 5.07 -11.57
C LYS A 134 5.20 3.93 -11.74
N GLY A 135 4.02 4.13 -11.23
CA GLY A 135 2.94 3.13 -11.25
C GLY A 135 3.25 1.92 -10.35
N ASN A 136 2.27 1.01 -10.21
CA ASN A 136 2.50 -0.26 -9.53
C ASN A 136 3.62 -1.09 -10.22
N ALA A 137 3.67 -1.06 -11.55
CA ALA A 137 4.70 -1.76 -12.32
C ALA A 137 6.11 -1.25 -12.02
N GLY A 138 6.31 0.07 -11.95
CA GLY A 138 7.62 0.67 -11.62
C GLY A 138 8.05 0.38 -10.20
N VAL A 139 7.12 0.40 -9.22
CA VAL A 139 7.40 -0.01 -7.83
C VAL A 139 7.78 -1.49 -7.77
N ALA A 140 7.00 -2.38 -8.40
CA ALA A 140 7.30 -3.82 -8.43
C ALA A 140 8.66 -4.12 -9.07
N ALA A 141 8.98 -3.47 -10.20
CA ALA A 141 10.26 -3.64 -10.87
C ALA A 141 11.45 -3.22 -10.00
N GLN A 142 11.35 -2.08 -9.29
CA GLN A 142 12.40 -1.63 -8.37
C GLN A 142 12.56 -2.59 -7.19
N ILE A 143 11.45 -3.10 -6.62
CA ILE A 143 11.52 -4.10 -5.53
C ILE A 143 12.27 -5.34 -5.99
N GLN A 144 12.03 -5.83 -7.21
CA GLN A 144 12.74 -7.01 -7.73
C GLN A 144 14.24 -6.79 -7.95
N GLN A 145 14.65 -5.56 -8.28
CA GLN A 145 16.02 -5.23 -8.67
C GLN A 145 16.91 -4.80 -7.49
N ILE A 146 16.32 -4.32 -6.40
CA ILE A 146 17.05 -3.76 -5.27
C ILE A 146 17.02 -4.73 -4.09
N ASP A 147 18.18 -5.28 -3.74
CA ASP A 147 18.32 -6.08 -2.53
C ASP A 147 18.00 -5.22 -1.30
N GLY A 148 17.18 -5.78 -0.40
CA GLY A 148 16.68 -5.08 0.77
C GLY A 148 15.47 -4.19 0.51
N ALA A 149 14.87 -4.22 -0.69
CA ALA A 149 13.70 -3.39 -0.99
C ALA A 149 12.42 -3.87 -0.32
N ILE A 150 11.57 -2.92 0.06
CA ILE A 150 10.17 -3.11 0.47
C ILE A 150 9.31 -1.99 -0.11
N GLY A 151 8.11 -2.31 -0.57
CA GLY A 151 7.16 -1.31 -1.07
C GLY A 151 5.74 -1.82 -1.08
N TYR A 152 4.80 -0.92 -1.33
CA TYR A 152 3.39 -1.24 -1.47
C TYR A 152 2.98 -1.26 -2.94
N VAL A 153 2.27 -2.30 -3.34
CA VAL A 153 1.73 -2.48 -4.70
C VAL A 153 0.37 -3.18 -4.63
N GLU A 154 -0.40 -3.10 -5.69
CA GLU A 154 -1.54 -4.00 -5.83
C GLU A 154 -1.08 -5.46 -5.95
N TYR A 155 -1.84 -6.36 -5.34
CA TYR A 155 -1.55 -7.78 -5.23
C TYR A 155 -1.19 -8.45 -6.57
N VAL A 156 -1.89 -8.08 -7.65
CA VAL A 156 -1.66 -8.66 -8.98
C VAL A 156 -0.22 -8.43 -9.46
N TYR A 157 0.33 -7.24 -9.22
CA TYR A 157 1.71 -6.92 -9.65
C TYR A 157 2.76 -7.73 -8.87
N ALA A 158 2.58 -7.87 -7.55
CA ALA A 158 3.49 -8.70 -6.76
C ALA A 158 3.41 -10.18 -7.16
N ARG A 159 2.20 -10.69 -7.41
CA ARG A 159 1.97 -12.08 -7.83
C ARG A 159 2.56 -12.38 -9.21
N GLU A 160 2.30 -11.54 -10.21
CA GLU A 160 2.81 -11.72 -11.58
C GLU A 160 4.34 -11.62 -11.61
N ALA A 161 4.90 -10.68 -10.86
CA ALA A 161 6.35 -10.54 -10.72
C ALA A 161 6.98 -11.58 -9.77
N LYS A 162 6.17 -12.45 -9.14
CA LYS A 162 6.63 -13.46 -8.16
C LYS A 162 7.44 -12.87 -7.01
N ILE A 163 7.10 -11.66 -6.58
CA ILE A 163 7.75 -10.99 -5.46
C ILE A 163 7.18 -11.51 -4.15
N PRO A 164 8.00 -11.84 -3.14
CA PRO A 164 7.56 -12.20 -1.81
C PRO A 164 6.66 -11.13 -1.18
N ILE A 165 5.61 -11.58 -0.47
CA ILE A 165 4.58 -10.72 0.12
C ILE A 165 4.52 -10.95 1.63
N ALA A 166 4.45 -9.87 2.41
CA ALA A 166 4.37 -9.90 3.87
C ALA A 166 2.94 -10.21 4.36
N LYS A 167 2.85 -10.82 5.54
CA LYS A 167 1.63 -10.93 6.36
C LYS A 167 1.58 -9.74 7.31
N LEU A 168 0.45 -9.04 7.33
CA LEU A 168 0.27 -7.88 8.20
C LEU A 168 -0.59 -8.21 9.42
N GLU A 169 -0.21 -7.62 10.54
CA GLU A 169 -0.98 -7.70 11.78
C GLU A 169 -2.31 -6.94 11.63
N ASN A 170 -3.42 -7.61 11.94
CA ASN A 170 -4.74 -6.99 12.02
C ASN A 170 -5.04 -6.43 13.43
N LYS A 171 -6.23 -5.84 13.62
CA LYS A 171 -6.65 -5.29 14.94
C LYS A 171 -6.73 -6.34 16.05
N ALA A 172 -6.92 -7.61 15.71
CA ALA A 172 -6.99 -8.73 16.65
C ALA A 172 -5.60 -9.35 16.94
N GLY A 173 -4.50 -8.75 16.47
CA GLY A 173 -3.14 -9.26 16.65
C GLY A 173 -2.80 -10.48 15.81
N LYS A 174 -3.62 -10.80 14.78
CA LYS A 174 -3.37 -11.92 13.88
C LYS A 174 -2.68 -11.45 12.61
N TYR A 175 -1.71 -12.22 12.13
CA TYR A 175 -0.99 -11.97 10.89
C TYR A 175 -1.76 -12.58 9.73
N ILE A 176 -2.27 -11.72 8.85
CA ILE A 176 -3.15 -12.10 7.74
C ILE A 176 -2.33 -12.17 6.45
N GLU A 177 -2.45 -13.31 5.76
CA GLU A 177 -1.92 -13.46 4.41
C GLU A 177 -2.83 -12.75 3.42
N PRO A 178 -2.28 -11.89 2.56
CA PRO A 178 -3.08 -11.19 1.56
C PRO A 178 -3.39 -12.12 0.38
N THR A 179 -4.57 -12.71 0.40
CA THR A 179 -5.10 -13.57 -0.66
C THR A 179 -6.39 -12.97 -1.22
N THR A 180 -6.85 -13.45 -2.37
CA THR A 180 -8.17 -13.07 -2.90
C THR A 180 -9.28 -13.39 -1.89
N GLU A 181 -9.19 -14.52 -1.19
CA GLU A 181 -10.16 -14.90 -0.18
C GLU A 181 -10.18 -13.95 1.03
N SER A 182 -9.00 -13.57 1.55
CA SER A 182 -8.91 -12.63 2.67
C SER A 182 -9.45 -11.24 2.29
N ALA A 183 -9.25 -10.83 1.04
CA ALA A 183 -9.81 -9.59 0.50
C ALA A 183 -11.33 -9.64 0.39
N THR A 184 -11.88 -10.72 -0.18
CA THR A 184 -13.32 -10.89 -0.29
C THR A 184 -13.97 -10.81 1.09
N LYS A 185 -13.41 -11.51 2.08
CA LYS A 185 -13.90 -11.44 3.47
C LYS A 185 -13.86 -10.02 4.07
N ALA A 186 -12.86 -9.23 3.72
CA ALA A 186 -12.80 -7.84 4.17
C ALA A 186 -13.89 -6.98 3.50
N LEU A 187 -14.19 -7.23 2.23
CA LEU A 187 -15.22 -6.53 1.47
C LEU A 187 -16.63 -6.92 1.90
N ASP A 188 -16.87 -8.15 2.36
CA ASP A 188 -18.19 -8.61 2.81
C ASP A 188 -18.77 -7.73 3.95
N THR A 189 -17.92 -7.03 4.69
CA THR A 189 -18.32 -6.08 5.72
C THR A 189 -18.58 -4.66 5.20
N ALA A 190 -18.21 -4.37 3.96
CA ALA A 190 -18.38 -3.05 3.37
C ALA A 190 -19.85 -2.86 2.92
N LYS A 191 -20.48 -1.78 3.41
CA LYS A 191 -21.81 -1.39 2.94
C LYS A 191 -21.65 -0.49 1.72
N LEU A 192 -22.24 -0.91 0.60
CA LEU A 192 -22.27 -0.10 -0.61
C LEU A 192 -23.36 0.98 -0.47
N PRO A 193 -23.02 2.28 -0.44
CA PRO A 193 -24.02 3.33 -0.37
C PRO A 193 -24.74 3.51 -1.73
N GLU A 194 -25.91 4.18 -1.73
CA GLU A 194 -26.71 4.43 -2.95
C GLU A 194 -25.92 5.14 -4.06
N ASN A 195 -25.02 6.05 -3.68
CA ASN A 195 -24.16 6.77 -4.65
C ASN A 195 -22.93 5.98 -5.08
N LEU A 196 -22.81 4.71 -4.70
CA LEU A 196 -21.73 3.77 -5.04
C LEU A 196 -20.32 4.24 -4.65
N ARG A 197 -20.19 5.29 -3.83
CA ARG A 197 -18.90 5.84 -3.36
C ARG A 197 -18.43 5.11 -2.12
N VAL A 198 -17.53 4.16 -2.27
CA VAL A 198 -16.94 3.41 -1.15
C VAL A 198 -15.61 4.04 -0.77
N PHE A 199 -15.47 4.36 0.51
CA PHE A 199 -14.21 4.75 1.16
C PHE A 199 -13.87 3.66 2.19
N ILE A 200 -12.89 2.81 1.89
CA ILE A 200 -12.46 1.68 2.72
C ILE A 200 -11.29 2.10 3.61
#